data_7daed0373c66c6616deeb74ccf937382
#
_entry.id   7daed0373c66c6616deeb74ccf937382
#
_cell.length_a   1.000
_cell.length_b   1.000
_cell.length_c   1.000
_cell.angle_alpha   90.00
_cell.angle_beta   90.00
_cell.angle_gamma   90.00
#
_symmetry.space_group_name_H-M   'P 1'
#
loop_
_entity.id
_entity.type
_entity.pdbx_description
1 polymer ?
#
loop_
_entity_poly.entity_id
_entity_poly.type
_entity_poly.pdbx_seq_one_letter_code
_entity_poly.pdbx_strand_id
1 'polypeptide(L)'
;MPTYEVETVRFGQANAHDVNGARSWCARGQNFAVVYSVLGEGAELAWRDDEYEYIVGVVEGTVAMRSASGSGEAHADAVAIVPPGESAITARTSATVFRIFAPAPAELEGVCLNWPSYATPRDNVAPFDLWPEPVDGYKLRIYQYSDIPPGARKIIRSRNIMLNWEGHPGGPPRDLKRFTPHSHNDFEQGSLELWGSYVHHLRYPWDADYTSWREDQRVPIEAPGLTIMPVQVIHTSQGMADRNCLADVFAPPRLDFSVAGYVYNAAEYPMKRG
;
A
#
# COMPACT_ATOMS: atom_id res chain seq x y z
N MET A 1 23.59 -10.22 -7.89
CA MET A 1 22.72 -10.45 -6.72
C MET A 1 21.53 -11.25 -7.18
N PRO A 2 20.96 -12.15 -6.36
CA PRO A 2 19.79 -12.90 -6.76
C PRO A 2 18.64 -11.93 -7.09
N THR A 3 17.99 -12.13 -8.22
CA THR A 3 16.84 -11.33 -8.61
C THR A 3 15.57 -12.11 -8.23
N TYR A 4 14.81 -11.56 -7.29
CA TYR A 4 13.57 -12.18 -6.82
C TYR A 4 12.46 -12.04 -7.85
N GLU A 5 11.53 -13.00 -7.84
CA GLU A 5 10.34 -12.98 -8.70
C GLU A 5 9.34 -11.91 -8.25
N VAL A 6 8.61 -11.37 -9.23
CA VAL A 6 7.39 -10.62 -8.94
C VAL A 6 6.37 -11.57 -8.30
N GLU A 7 5.65 -11.06 -7.30
CA GLU A 7 4.55 -11.81 -6.70
C GLU A 7 3.23 -11.09 -6.95
N THR A 8 2.21 -11.86 -7.29
CA THR A 8 0.83 -11.37 -7.43
C THR A 8 -0.10 -12.18 -6.56
N VAL A 9 -0.89 -11.48 -5.76
CA VAL A 9 -1.89 -12.09 -4.89
C VAL A 9 -3.25 -11.50 -5.24
N ARG A 10 -4.13 -12.30 -5.84
CA ARG A 10 -5.51 -11.91 -6.11
C ARG A 10 -6.38 -12.16 -4.89
N PHE A 11 -7.17 -11.16 -4.52
CA PHE A 11 -8.10 -11.21 -3.42
C PHE A 11 -9.46 -11.75 -3.90
N GLY A 12 -9.59 -13.08 -3.92
CA GLY A 12 -10.79 -13.78 -4.39
C GLY A 12 -11.62 -14.38 -3.26
N GLN A 13 -12.87 -14.77 -3.53
CA GLN A 13 -13.77 -15.31 -2.50
C GLN A 13 -13.19 -16.55 -1.77
N ALA A 14 -12.46 -17.40 -2.48
CA ALA A 14 -11.95 -18.67 -1.94
C ALA A 14 -10.83 -18.50 -0.89
N ASN A 15 -10.20 -17.32 -0.80
CA ASN A 15 -9.05 -17.05 0.09
C ASN A 15 -9.30 -15.90 1.07
N ALA A 16 -10.57 -15.60 1.35
CA ALA A 16 -10.97 -14.59 2.30
C ALA A 16 -11.00 -15.13 3.74
N HIS A 17 -10.68 -14.24 4.68
CA HIS A 17 -10.94 -14.44 6.10
C HIS A 17 -12.15 -13.63 6.52
N ASP A 18 -13.18 -14.30 7.03
CA ASP A 18 -14.40 -13.67 7.52
C ASP A 18 -14.35 -13.56 9.04
N VAL A 19 -14.32 -12.34 9.57
CA VAL A 19 -14.33 -12.05 10.99
C VAL A 19 -15.27 -10.90 11.29
N ASN A 20 -16.26 -11.11 12.16
CA ASN A 20 -17.18 -10.08 12.67
C ASN A 20 -17.84 -9.22 11.58
N GLY A 21 -18.30 -9.83 10.49
CA GLY A 21 -18.95 -9.14 9.37
C GLY A 21 -17.97 -8.40 8.43
N ALA A 22 -16.68 -8.60 8.61
CA ALA A 22 -15.64 -8.14 7.72
C ALA A 22 -15.02 -9.33 6.98
N ARG A 23 -14.93 -9.22 5.67
CA ARG A 23 -14.21 -10.15 4.81
C ARG A 23 -12.89 -9.52 4.42
N SER A 24 -11.77 -10.20 4.75
CA SER A 24 -10.43 -9.64 4.61
C SER A 24 -9.47 -10.56 3.88
N TRP A 25 -8.50 -9.96 3.20
CA TRP A 25 -7.38 -10.61 2.54
C TRP A 25 -6.09 -9.91 2.92
N CYS A 26 -5.01 -10.67 3.04
CA CYS A 26 -3.70 -10.14 3.34
C CYS A 26 -2.66 -10.64 2.36
N ALA A 27 -1.79 -9.74 1.92
CA ALA A 27 -0.55 -10.04 1.24
C ALA A 27 0.56 -9.09 1.70
N ARG A 28 1.83 -9.49 1.54
CA ARG A 28 2.96 -8.72 2.08
C ARG A 28 4.13 -8.63 1.11
N GLY A 29 4.90 -7.53 1.25
CA GLY A 29 6.32 -7.47 0.90
C GLY A 29 7.18 -7.78 2.13
N GLN A 30 8.48 -7.60 2.03
CA GLN A 30 9.38 -7.83 3.17
C GLN A 30 9.09 -6.88 4.33
N ASN A 31 8.97 -5.59 4.04
CA ASN A 31 8.85 -4.54 5.06
C ASN A 31 7.42 -4.04 5.28
N PHE A 32 6.42 -4.58 4.61
CA PHE A 32 5.03 -4.14 4.76
C PHE A 32 4.04 -5.29 4.57
N ALA A 33 2.85 -5.13 5.11
CA ALA A 33 1.68 -5.95 4.79
C ALA A 33 0.50 -5.06 4.40
N VAL A 34 -0.30 -5.54 3.45
CA VAL A 34 -1.55 -4.91 3.02
C VAL A 34 -2.71 -5.83 3.37
N VAL A 35 -3.67 -5.32 4.12
CA VAL A 35 -4.93 -6.00 4.42
C VAL A 35 -6.07 -5.25 3.73
N TYR A 36 -6.66 -5.86 2.72
CA TYR A 36 -7.85 -5.37 2.04
C TYR A 36 -9.09 -5.96 2.72
N SER A 37 -10.10 -5.15 2.98
CA SER A 37 -11.31 -5.59 3.72
C SER A 37 -12.58 -5.00 3.13
N VAL A 38 -13.60 -5.86 3.01
CA VAL A 38 -14.98 -5.48 2.69
C VAL A 38 -15.81 -5.69 3.95
N LEU A 39 -16.45 -4.61 4.40
CA LEU A 39 -17.17 -4.55 5.66
C LEU A 39 -18.68 -4.40 5.42
N GLY A 40 -19.46 -5.21 6.09
CA GLY A 40 -20.88 -4.92 6.27
C GLY A 40 -21.10 -3.75 7.24
N GLU A 41 -22.24 -3.10 7.17
CA GLU A 41 -22.60 -2.05 8.14
C GLU A 41 -22.54 -2.59 9.57
N GLY A 42 -21.91 -1.83 10.48
CA GLY A 42 -21.66 -2.20 11.87
C GLY A 42 -20.45 -3.13 12.09
N ALA A 43 -19.84 -3.67 11.04
CA ALA A 43 -18.63 -4.48 11.18
C ALA A 43 -17.46 -3.64 11.74
N GLU A 44 -16.64 -4.28 12.58
CA GLU A 44 -15.51 -3.61 13.24
C GLU A 44 -14.20 -4.36 12.97
N LEU A 45 -13.18 -3.59 12.64
CA LEU A 45 -11.79 -4.04 12.55
C LEU A 45 -11.01 -3.43 13.73
N ALA A 46 -10.77 -4.21 14.77
CA ALA A 46 -9.91 -3.81 15.88
C ALA A 46 -8.44 -4.13 15.56
N TRP A 47 -7.53 -3.28 16.06
CA TRP A 47 -6.10 -3.49 15.97
C TRP A 47 -5.38 -2.87 17.16
N ARG A 48 -4.29 -3.51 17.57
CA ARG A 48 -3.36 -2.96 18.56
C ARG A 48 -1.94 -3.15 18.07
N ASP A 49 -1.22 -2.05 18.02
CA ASP A 49 0.23 -2.01 17.81
C ASP A 49 0.77 -0.88 18.68
N ASP A 50 1.57 -1.20 19.68
CA ASP A 50 2.04 -0.20 20.65
C ASP A 50 3.29 0.54 20.13
N GLU A 51 3.82 0.21 18.95
CA GLU A 51 5.07 0.75 18.42
C GLU A 51 4.89 1.52 17.09
N TYR A 52 4.05 1.00 16.18
CA TYR A 52 4.01 1.52 14.82
C TYR A 52 2.66 2.14 14.47
N GLU A 53 2.73 3.21 13.66
CA GLU A 53 1.57 3.74 12.94
C GLU A 53 1.22 2.79 11.79
N TYR A 54 -0.04 2.78 11.40
CA TYR A 54 -0.48 2.16 10.17
C TYR A 54 -1.36 3.12 9.34
N ILE A 55 -1.44 2.87 8.03
CA ILE A 55 -2.28 3.66 7.12
C ILE A 55 -3.57 2.90 6.82
N VAL A 56 -4.68 3.65 6.76
CA VAL A 56 -5.98 3.18 6.31
C VAL A 56 -6.40 3.97 5.08
N GLY A 57 -6.73 3.30 3.98
CA GLY A 57 -7.42 3.91 2.86
C GLY A 57 -8.90 3.50 2.87
N VAL A 58 -9.81 4.46 2.78
CA VAL A 58 -11.25 4.22 2.64
C VAL A 58 -11.60 4.34 1.16
N VAL A 59 -11.81 3.19 0.52
CA VAL A 59 -12.11 3.13 -0.93
C VAL A 59 -13.56 3.45 -1.20
N GLU A 60 -14.47 2.86 -0.40
CA GLU A 60 -15.92 3.04 -0.52
C GLU A 60 -16.56 3.09 0.86
N GLY A 61 -17.72 3.75 0.95
CA GLY A 61 -18.52 3.84 2.16
C GLY A 61 -18.00 4.87 3.16
N THR A 62 -18.45 4.72 4.41
CA THR A 62 -18.12 5.60 5.53
C THR A 62 -17.73 4.76 6.73
N VAL A 63 -16.63 5.11 7.38
CA VAL A 63 -16.13 4.44 8.58
C VAL A 63 -15.87 5.44 9.70
N ALA A 64 -16.20 5.05 10.93
CA ALA A 64 -15.73 5.73 12.13
C ALA A 64 -14.42 5.09 12.56
N MET A 65 -13.47 5.90 12.95
CA MET A 65 -12.17 5.47 13.47
C MET A 65 -11.99 5.94 14.90
N ARG A 66 -11.46 5.09 15.74
CA ARG A 66 -11.13 5.38 17.15
C ARG A 66 -9.71 4.93 17.44
N SER A 67 -8.98 5.75 18.15
CA SER A 67 -7.66 5.45 18.69
C SER A 67 -7.51 6.04 20.08
N ALA A 68 -6.41 5.75 20.78
CA ALA A 68 -6.11 6.37 22.07
C ALA A 68 -5.99 7.91 22.01
N SER A 69 -5.62 8.46 20.84
CA SER A 69 -5.42 9.89 20.63
C SER A 69 -6.67 10.65 20.14
N GLY A 70 -7.79 9.95 19.95
CA GLY A 70 -9.04 10.57 19.48
C GLY A 70 -9.82 9.70 18.52
N SER A 71 -10.88 10.28 17.97
CA SER A 71 -11.78 9.62 17.01
C SER A 71 -12.14 10.59 15.88
N GLY A 72 -12.56 10.01 14.76
CA GLY A 72 -13.02 10.73 13.58
C GLY A 72 -13.81 9.85 12.65
N GLU A 73 -14.36 10.46 11.61
CA GLU A 73 -15.08 9.77 10.55
C GLU A 73 -14.38 10.02 9.22
N ALA A 74 -14.29 8.99 8.39
CA ALA A 74 -13.72 9.05 7.06
C ALA A 74 -14.70 8.48 6.04
N HIS A 75 -14.84 9.18 4.92
CA HIS A 75 -15.68 8.78 3.80
C HIS A 75 -14.84 8.19 2.66
N ALA A 76 -15.49 7.70 1.62
CA ALA A 76 -14.79 7.26 0.41
C ALA A 76 -13.75 8.29 -0.05
N ASP A 77 -12.64 7.82 -0.59
CA ASP A 77 -11.49 8.65 -0.97
C ASP A 77 -10.86 9.41 0.20
N ALA A 78 -10.62 8.71 1.30
CA ALA A 78 -9.87 9.21 2.44
C ALA A 78 -8.69 8.31 2.78
N VAL A 79 -7.64 8.93 3.30
CA VAL A 79 -6.50 8.24 3.91
C VAL A 79 -6.40 8.68 5.37
N ALA A 80 -6.30 7.71 6.27
CA ALA A 80 -6.00 7.98 7.67
C ALA A 80 -4.65 7.39 8.08
N ILE A 81 -3.95 8.11 8.95
CA ILE A 81 -2.79 7.58 9.68
C ILE A 81 -3.25 7.34 11.10
N VAL A 82 -3.23 6.09 11.50
CA VAL A 82 -3.65 5.64 12.83
C VAL A 82 -2.41 5.52 13.71
N PRO A 83 -2.39 6.20 14.88
CA PRO A 83 -1.24 6.18 15.76
C PRO A 83 -1.06 4.83 16.47
N PRO A 84 0.13 4.59 17.08
CA PRO A 84 0.33 3.44 17.94
C PRO A 84 -0.70 3.35 19.08
N GLY A 85 -0.97 2.14 19.55
CA GLY A 85 -1.93 1.82 20.60
C GLY A 85 -3.15 1.06 20.08
N GLU A 86 -4.17 0.99 20.91
CA GLU A 86 -5.46 0.38 20.53
C GLU A 86 -6.23 1.27 19.55
N SER A 87 -6.82 0.64 18.55
CA SER A 87 -7.62 1.32 17.54
C SER A 87 -8.76 0.43 17.03
N ALA A 88 -9.80 1.06 16.49
CA ALA A 88 -10.90 0.38 15.85
C ALA A 88 -11.41 1.19 14.65
N ILE A 89 -11.81 0.48 13.61
CA ILE A 89 -12.48 1.00 12.41
C ILE A 89 -13.85 0.35 12.35
N THR A 90 -14.91 1.13 12.50
CA THR A 90 -16.31 0.63 12.47
C THR A 90 -17.00 1.14 11.21
N ALA A 91 -17.55 0.26 10.42
CA ALA A 91 -18.29 0.61 9.22
C ALA A 91 -19.65 1.26 9.58
N ARG A 92 -19.87 2.50 9.13
CA ARG A 92 -21.14 3.23 9.28
C ARG A 92 -22.13 2.89 8.17
N THR A 93 -21.59 2.52 7.03
CA THR A 93 -22.30 1.93 5.89
C THR A 93 -21.51 0.72 5.42
N SER A 94 -22.01 -0.08 4.49
CA SER A 94 -21.11 -1.02 3.80
C SER A 94 -19.91 -0.27 3.27
N ALA A 95 -18.70 -0.77 3.53
CA ALA A 95 -17.47 -0.07 3.24
C ALA A 95 -16.39 -1.01 2.70
N THR A 96 -15.50 -0.46 1.89
CA THR A 96 -14.28 -1.10 1.43
C THR A 96 -13.08 -0.29 1.92
N VAL A 97 -12.18 -0.94 2.66
CA VAL A 97 -10.97 -0.31 3.18
C VAL A 97 -9.75 -1.17 2.90
N PHE A 98 -8.59 -0.55 2.84
CA PHE A 98 -7.31 -1.25 2.98
C PHE A 98 -6.52 -0.69 4.15
N ARG A 99 -5.75 -1.55 4.80
CA ARG A 99 -4.81 -1.18 5.86
C ARG A 99 -3.41 -1.56 5.43
N ILE A 100 -2.45 -0.69 5.69
CA ILE A 100 -1.03 -0.91 5.38
C ILE A 100 -0.26 -0.84 6.68
N PHE A 101 0.44 -1.92 6.99
CA PHE A 101 1.29 -2.06 8.17
C PHE A 101 2.76 -2.13 7.75
N ALA A 102 3.64 -1.50 8.50
CA ALA A 102 5.08 -1.62 8.32
C ALA A 102 5.80 -1.40 9.68
N PRO A 103 6.63 -2.37 10.12
CA PRO A 103 6.89 -3.65 9.45
C PRO A 103 5.64 -4.53 9.34
N ALA A 104 5.72 -5.63 8.57
CA ALA A 104 4.63 -6.60 8.48
C ALA A 104 4.44 -7.28 9.85
N PRO A 105 3.28 -7.13 10.54
CA PRO A 105 3.06 -7.69 11.86
C PRO A 105 3.03 -9.22 11.83
N ALA A 106 3.66 -9.87 12.82
CA ALA A 106 3.69 -11.33 12.92
C ALA A 106 2.28 -11.95 13.10
N GLU A 107 1.36 -11.20 13.68
CA GLU A 107 -0.04 -11.60 13.86
C GLU A 107 -0.77 -11.87 12.54
N LEU A 108 -0.26 -11.35 11.44
CA LEU A 108 -0.80 -11.58 10.10
C LEU A 108 -0.26 -12.86 9.43
N GLU A 109 0.66 -13.60 10.04
CA GLU A 109 1.25 -14.82 9.46
C GLU A 109 0.18 -15.84 9.03
N GLY A 110 -0.81 -16.08 9.89
CA GLY A 110 -1.88 -17.06 9.62
C GLY A 110 -2.92 -16.62 8.57
N VAL A 111 -2.90 -15.36 8.14
CA VAL A 111 -3.91 -14.78 7.23
C VAL A 111 -3.31 -14.20 5.95
N CYS A 112 -2.01 -13.89 5.93
CA CYS A 112 -1.33 -13.39 4.73
C CYS A 112 -1.06 -14.53 3.75
N LEU A 113 -1.59 -14.39 2.54
CA LEU A 113 -1.62 -15.45 1.52
C LEU A 113 -0.23 -15.83 0.99
N ASN A 114 0.71 -14.89 1.00
CA ASN A 114 2.07 -15.08 0.52
C ASN A 114 3.12 -15.00 1.65
N TRP A 115 2.73 -15.23 2.91
CA TRP A 115 3.66 -15.17 4.04
C TRP A 115 4.88 -16.09 3.88
N PRO A 116 4.75 -17.34 3.38
CA PRO A 116 5.88 -18.23 3.19
C PRO A 116 6.96 -17.72 2.22
N SER A 117 6.60 -16.86 1.26
CA SER A 117 7.56 -16.26 0.31
C SER A 117 8.60 -15.37 0.98
N TYR A 118 8.33 -14.94 2.21
CA TYR A 118 9.17 -14.07 3.03
C TYR A 118 9.69 -14.76 4.30
N ALA A 119 9.63 -16.09 4.38
CA ALA A 119 10.19 -16.87 5.49
C ALA A 119 11.72 -16.69 5.59
N THR A 120 12.37 -16.48 4.44
CA THR A 120 13.77 -16.04 4.37
C THR A 120 13.81 -14.61 3.87
N PRO A 121 14.40 -13.68 4.62
CA PRO A 121 14.54 -12.30 4.16
C PRO A 121 15.29 -12.21 2.83
N ARG A 122 14.83 -11.32 1.96
CA ARG A 122 15.49 -11.00 0.68
C ARG A 122 16.68 -10.11 0.95
N ASP A 123 17.85 -10.54 0.52
CA ASP A 123 19.13 -9.88 0.83
C ASP A 123 19.35 -8.55 0.09
N ASN A 124 18.56 -8.29 -0.97
CA ASN A 124 18.60 -7.05 -1.74
C ASN A 124 17.57 -6.01 -1.28
N VAL A 125 16.71 -6.34 -0.32
CA VAL A 125 15.76 -5.38 0.29
C VAL A 125 16.42 -4.77 1.52
N ALA A 126 16.50 -3.44 1.56
CA ALA A 126 17.06 -2.73 2.71
C ALA A 126 16.26 -3.09 3.99
N PRO A 127 16.93 -3.18 5.14
CA PRO A 127 16.26 -3.37 6.41
C PRO A 127 15.20 -2.30 6.65
N PHE A 128 14.14 -2.68 7.37
CA PHE A 128 13.12 -1.73 7.81
C PHE A 128 13.76 -0.57 8.59
N ASP A 129 13.34 0.66 8.29
CA ASP A 129 13.90 1.87 8.87
C ASP A 129 12.79 2.89 9.13
N LEU A 130 12.86 3.51 10.31
CA LEU A 130 11.92 4.52 10.74
C LEU A 130 12.44 5.93 10.45
N TRP A 131 11.58 6.74 9.84
CA TRP A 131 11.84 8.15 9.65
C TRP A 131 11.55 8.95 10.94
N PRO A 132 11.87 10.24 11.00
CA PRO A 132 11.61 11.05 12.19
C PRO A 132 10.14 11.03 12.62
N GLU A 133 9.90 11.21 13.90
CA GLU A 133 8.56 11.30 14.46
C GLU A 133 7.77 12.47 13.89
N PRO A 134 6.43 12.37 13.86
CA PRO A 134 5.58 13.46 13.41
C PRO A 134 5.74 14.70 14.32
N VAL A 135 5.69 15.89 13.71
CA VAL A 135 5.99 17.17 14.37
C VAL A 135 5.14 17.39 15.63
N ASP A 136 3.85 17.08 15.56
CA ASP A 136 2.91 17.27 16.68
C ASP A 136 2.65 15.97 17.46
N GLY A 137 3.57 15.01 17.42
CA GLY A 137 3.39 13.70 18.02
C GLY A 137 2.39 12.79 17.31
N TYR A 138 2.19 11.63 17.88
CA TYR A 138 1.29 10.61 17.35
C TYR A 138 -0.17 10.97 17.63
N LYS A 139 -0.97 11.10 16.58
CA LYS A 139 -2.42 11.37 16.66
C LYS A 139 -3.12 10.77 15.45
N LEU A 140 -4.41 10.48 15.58
CA LEU A 140 -5.25 10.12 14.44
C LEU A 140 -5.30 11.30 13.46
N ARG A 141 -4.87 11.07 12.21
CA ARG A 141 -4.94 12.03 11.12
C ARG A 141 -5.81 11.47 10.02
N ILE A 142 -6.75 12.25 9.53
CA ILE A 142 -7.63 11.87 8.43
C ILE A 142 -7.49 12.92 7.33
N TYR A 143 -7.13 12.48 6.14
CA TYR A 143 -7.01 13.30 4.93
C TYR A 143 -8.13 12.89 3.98
N GLN A 144 -9.20 13.68 3.96
CA GLN A 144 -10.27 13.50 2.99
C GLN A 144 -9.81 14.12 1.67
N TYR A 145 -9.86 13.36 0.58
CA TYR A 145 -9.32 13.81 -0.69
C TYR A 145 -10.10 14.98 -1.32
N SER A 146 -11.38 15.13 -0.95
CA SER A 146 -12.16 16.33 -1.32
C SER A 146 -11.59 17.63 -0.76
N ASP A 147 -10.83 17.54 0.34
CA ASP A 147 -10.25 18.71 1.01
C ASP A 147 -8.85 19.05 0.49
N ILE A 148 -8.27 18.15 -0.30
CA ILE A 148 -6.97 18.37 -0.94
C ILE A 148 -7.15 19.32 -2.14
N PRO A 149 -6.40 20.42 -2.21
CA PRO A 149 -6.53 21.39 -3.29
C PRO A 149 -6.34 20.74 -4.67
N PRO A 150 -7.10 21.16 -5.70
CA PRO A 150 -6.93 20.69 -7.07
C PRO A 150 -5.49 20.90 -7.55
N GLY A 151 -4.91 19.86 -8.15
CA GLY A 151 -3.54 19.86 -8.66
C GLY A 151 -2.46 19.49 -7.62
N ALA A 152 -2.80 19.41 -6.33
CA ALA A 152 -1.89 18.83 -5.35
C ALA A 152 -1.80 17.31 -5.51
N ARG A 153 -0.60 16.76 -5.30
CA ARG A 153 -0.41 15.31 -5.32
C ARG A 153 -0.98 14.68 -4.06
N LYS A 154 -1.61 13.53 -4.21
CA LYS A 154 -2.22 12.76 -3.12
C LYS A 154 -1.28 11.68 -2.58
N ILE A 155 -0.02 12.06 -2.36
CA ILE A 155 0.97 11.19 -1.74
C ILE A 155 0.99 11.48 -0.25
N ILE A 156 0.61 10.50 0.55
CA ILE A 156 0.54 10.58 2.01
C ILE A 156 1.67 9.74 2.60
N ARG A 157 2.33 10.28 3.61
CA ARG A 157 3.43 9.62 4.30
C ARG A 157 3.20 9.59 5.79
N SER A 158 3.40 8.42 6.41
CA SER A 158 3.66 8.26 7.83
C SER A 158 5.17 8.18 8.09
N ARG A 159 5.57 7.84 9.29
CA ARG A 159 6.97 7.62 9.68
C ARG A 159 7.61 6.42 8.95
N ASN A 160 6.81 5.44 8.59
CA ASN A 160 7.24 4.11 8.13
C ASN A 160 6.66 3.69 6.78
N ILE A 161 5.63 4.39 6.29
CA ILE A 161 4.90 4.05 5.06
C ILE A 161 4.72 5.28 4.20
N MET A 162 4.80 5.11 2.88
CA MET A 162 4.34 6.08 1.91
C MET A 162 3.30 5.43 1.01
N LEU A 163 2.20 6.12 0.81
CA LEU A 163 1.10 5.74 -0.08
C LEU A 163 0.95 6.77 -1.18
N ASN A 164 0.98 6.31 -2.43
CA ASN A 164 0.62 7.09 -3.61
C ASN A 164 -0.70 6.54 -4.17
N TRP A 165 -1.79 7.24 -3.88
CA TRP A 165 -3.13 6.86 -4.31
C TRP A 165 -3.93 8.09 -4.72
N GLU A 166 -4.39 8.15 -5.96
CA GLU A 166 -5.13 9.31 -6.49
C GLU A 166 -6.63 9.29 -6.15
N GLY A 167 -7.13 8.23 -5.53
CA GLY A 167 -8.54 8.04 -5.17
C GLY A 167 -9.35 7.31 -6.24
N HIS A 168 -10.60 7.03 -5.93
CA HIS A 168 -11.59 6.41 -6.79
C HIS A 168 -12.37 7.52 -7.56
N PRO A 169 -12.90 7.33 -8.76
CA PRO A 169 -12.98 6.07 -9.50
C PRO A 169 -11.76 5.71 -10.36
N GLY A 170 -10.64 6.34 -10.16
CA GLY A 170 -9.44 6.09 -10.96
C GLY A 170 -9.49 6.69 -12.37
N GLY A 171 -8.54 6.27 -13.20
CA GLY A 171 -8.34 6.80 -14.56
C GLY A 171 -8.72 5.84 -15.67
N PRO A 172 -8.77 6.35 -16.92
CA PRO A 172 -8.98 5.55 -18.13
C PRO A 172 -7.81 4.61 -18.38
N PRO A 173 -7.88 3.75 -19.41
CA PRO A 173 -6.74 2.99 -19.89
C PRO A 173 -5.53 3.88 -20.14
N ARG A 174 -4.34 3.37 -19.82
CA ARG A 174 -3.12 4.16 -19.94
C ARG A 174 -2.77 4.43 -21.41
N ASP A 175 -2.40 5.68 -21.72
CA ASP A 175 -1.85 6.05 -23.02
C ASP A 175 -0.55 5.27 -23.28
N LEU A 176 -0.54 4.45 -24.34
CA LEU A 176 0.58 3.59 -24.73
C LEU A 176 1.87 4.37 -25.08
N LYS A 177 1.78 5.68 -25.28
CA LYS A 177 2.92 6.57 -25.57
C LYS A 177 3.46 7.27 -24.31
N ARG A 178 2.90 6.99 -23.12
CA ARG A 178 3.20 7.70 -21.87
C ARG A 178 3.47 6.76 -20.69
N PHE A 179 4.17 5.67 -20.93
CA PHE A 179 4.66 4.81 -19.86
C PHE A 179 5.80 5.48 -19.08
N THR A 180 5.92 5.12 -17.84
CA THR A 180 6.97 5.61 -16.92
C THR A 180 7.76 4.43 -16.34
N PRO A 181 8.54 3.71 -17.15
CA PRO A 181 9.34 2.60 -16.64
C PRO A 181 10.39 3.11 -15.67
N HIS A 182 10.50 2.45 -14.51
CA HIS A 182 11.46 2.79 -13.46
C HIS A 182 11.74 1.56 -12.60
N SER A 183 12.74 1.65 -11.73
CA SER A 183 13.08 0.63 -10.74
C SER A 183 13.43 1.27 -9.41
N HIS A 184 13.47 0.47 -8.36
CA HIS A 184 13.89 0.86 -7.02
C HIS A 184 15.14 0.09 -6.64
N ASN A 185 16.07 0.73 -5.92
CA ASN A 185 17.38 0.13 -5.69
C ASN A 185 17.44 -0.77 -4.46
N ASP A 186 16.56 -0.54 -3.47
CA ASP A 186 16.69 -1.13 -2.14
C ASP A 186 15.35 -1.38 -1.42
N PHE A 187 14.21 -1.14 -2.06
CA PHE A 187 12.90 -1.43 -1.49
C PHE A 187 11.95 -2.03 -2.54
N GLU A 188 11.01 -2.83 -2.07
CA GLU A 188 9.92 -3.36 -2.88
C GLU A 188 8.79 -2.34 -2.98
N GLN A 189 8.10 -2.34 -4.12
CA GLN A 189 6.85 -1.60 -4.28
C GLN A 189 5.68 -2.58 -4.21
N GLY A 190 4.69 -2.27 -3.36
CA GLY A 190 3.38 -2.89 -3.44
C GLY A 190 2.48 -2.07 -4.37
N SER A 191 2.01 -2.66 -5.45
CA SER A 191 0.96 -2.08 -6.30
C SER A 191 -0.35 -2.75 -5.93
N LEU A 192 -1.22 -2.03 -5.19
CA LEU A 192 -2.53 -2.51 -4.76
C LEU A 192 -3.56 -2.13 -5.84
N GLU A 193 -4.02 -3.12 -6.58
CA GLU A 193 -5.07 -2.98 -7.57
C GLU A 193 -6.43 -2.91 -6.85
N LEU A 194 -7.02 -1.72 -6.81
CA LEU A 194 -8.30 -1.48 -6.13
C LEU A 194 -9.48 -1.64 -7.08
N TRP A 195 -9.31 -1.27 -8.35
CA TRP A 195 -10.37 -1.32 -9.36
C TRP A 195 -9.82 -1.52 -10.76
N GLY A 196 -10.53 -2.26 -11.60
CA GLY A 196 -10.17 -2.51 -12.99
C GLY A 196 -9.26 -3.71 -13.19
N SER A 197 -8.47 -3.67 -14.24
CA SER A 197 -7.50 -4.69 -14.59
C SER A 197 -6.19 -4.07 -15.05
N TYR A 198 -5.09 -4.77 -14.80
CA TYR A 198 -3.75 -4.26 -15.08
C TYR A 198 -2.90 -5.30 -15.77
N VAL A 199 -1.93 -4.81 -16.54
CA VAL A 199 -0.76 -5.58 -16.97
C VAL A 199 0.47 -4.85 -16.45
N HIS A 200 1.22 -5.49 -15.58
CA HIS A 200 2.53 -5.00 -15.15
C HIS A 200 3.58 -5.52 -16.12
N HIS A 201 4.32 -4.58 -16.72
CA HIS A 201 5.45 -4.89 -17.60
C HIS A 201 6.71 -4.84 -16.77
N LEU A 202 7.51 -5.93 -16.82
CA LEU A 202 8.73 -6.08 -16.04
C LEU A 202 9.91 -6.42 -16.92
N ARG A 203 11.05 -5.81 -16.61
CA ARG A 203 12.35 -6.14 -17.19
C ARG A 203 13.35 -6.37 -16.06
N TYR A 204 13.85 -7.59 -15.98
CA TYR A 204 14.86 -7.96 -15.01
C TYR A 204 16.23 -7.45 -15.46
N PRO A 205 17.07 -6.97 -14.52
CA PRO A 205 18.42 -6.50 -14.86
C PRO A 205 19.29 -7.65 -15.37
N TRP A 206 20.10 -7.36 -16.33
CA TRP A 206 21.17 -8.27 -16.76
C TRP A 206 22.38 -8.07 -15.84
N ASP A 207 22.98 -9.18 -15.44
CA ASP A 207 24.23 -9.22 -14.70
C ASP A 207 25.31 -9.97 -15.52
N ALA A 208 26.45 -10.29 -14.91
CA ALA A 208 27.54 -10.97 -15.57
C ALA A 208 27.24 -12.47 -15.86
N ASP A 209 26.26 -13.06 -15.20
CA ASP A 209 25.84 -14.44 -15.40
C ASP A 209 24.69 -14.49 -16.43
N TYR A 210 25.02 -14.81 -17.67
CA TYR A 210 24.07 -14.94 -18.75
C TYR A 210 22.95 -15.96 -18.45
N THR A 211 23.21 -16.97 -17.62
CA THR A 211 22.22 -18.00 -17.29
C THR A 211 21.10 -17.49 -16.35
N SER A 212 21.31 -16.35 -15.72
CA SER A 212 20.32 -15.67 -14.88
C SER A 212 19.37 -14.75 -15.67
N TRP A 213 19.70 -14.45 -16.92
CA TRP A 213 18.94 -13.48 -17.71
C TRP A 213 17.53 -13.99 -18.01
N ARG A 214 16.59 -13.08 -18.00
CA ARG A 214 15.15 -13.37 -18.24
C ARG A 214 14.62 -12.47 -19.35
N GLU A 215 13.62 -12.98 -20.04
CA GLU A 215 12.84 -12.19 -20.98
C GLU A 215 11.92 -11.21 -20.23
N ASP A 216 11.52 -10.15 -20.92
CA ASP A 216 10.53 -9.21 -20.42
C ASP A 216 9.23 -9.92 -20.08
N GLN A 217 8.69 -9.66 -18.91
CA GLN A 217 7.46 -10.28 -18.45
C GLN A 217 6.27 -9.33 -18.57
N ARG A 218 5.10 -9.90 -18.81
CA ARG A 218 3.80 -9.23 -18.73
C ARG A 218 2.96 -10.00 -17.73
N VAL A 219 2.65 -9.34 -16.63
CA VAL A 219 1.95 -9.94 -15.49
C VAL A 219 0.55 -9.35 -15.40
N PRO A 220 -0.48 -10.07 -15.89
CA PRO A 220 -1.87 -9.62 -15.79
C PRO A 220 -2.42 -9.83 -14.39
N ILE A 221 -3.19 -8.87 -13.90
CA ILE A 221 -3.95 -8.98 -12.66
C ILE A 221 -5.28 -8.24 -12.78
N GLU A 222 -6.32 -8.80 -12.17
CA GLU A 222 -7.60 -8.14 -11.99
C GLU A 222 -7.78 -7.74 -10.52
N ALA A 223 -8.31 -6.54 -10.31
CA ALA A 223 -8.65 -6.05 -8.98
C ALA A 223 -9.81 -6.86 -8.33
N PRO A 224 -9.85 -6.96 -7.00
CA PRO A 224 -8.83 -6.49 -6.08
C PRO A 224 -7.64 -7.46 -5.98
N GLY A 225 -6.44 -6.90 -5.79
CA GLY A 225 -5.23 -7.69 -5.66
C GLY A 225 -4.02 -6.86 -5.25
N LEU A 226 -2.89 -7.51 -5.00
CA LEU A 226 -1.62 -6.87 -4.71
C LEU A 226 -0.52 -7.50 -5.56
N THR A 227 0.20 -6.66 -6.32
CA THR A 227 1.43 -7.04 -7.02
C THR A 227 2.63 -6.45 -6.28
N ILE A 228 3.62 -7.29 -5.97
CA ILE A 228 4.85 -6.85 -5.31
C ILE A 228 5.98 -6.84 -6.32
N MET A 229 6.46 -5.62 -6.62
CA MET A 229 7.55 -5.39 -7.54
C MET A 229 8.89 -5.56 -6.83
N PRO A 230 9.75 -6.48 -7.29
CA PRO A 230 11.04 -6.71 -6.66
C PRO A 230 11.99 -5.53 -6.86
N VAL A 231 12.96 -5.44 -5.97
CA VAL A 231 14.09 -4.51 -6.06
C VAL A 231 14.83 -4.66 -7.39
N GLN A 232 15.23 -3.55 -7.99
CA GLN A 232 16.01 -3.42 -9.25
C GLN A 232 15.28 -3.87 -10.54
N VAL A 233 14.10 -4.44 -10.45
CA VAL A 233 13.31 -4.78 -11.63
C VAL A 233 12.69 -3.52 -12.22
N ILE A 234 13.00 -3.22 -13.49
CA ILE A 234 12.35 -2.12 -14.21
C ILE A 234 10.90 -2.51 -14.44
N HIS A 235 9.98 -1.67 -14.01
CA HIS A 235 8.56 -1.95 -14.13
C HIS A 235 7.73 -0.72 -14.49
N THR A 236 6.55 -0.97 -15.03
CA THR A 236 5.51 0.03 -15.26
C THR A 236 4.16 -0.67 -15.35
N SER A 237 3.11 -0.01 -14.87
CA SER A 237 1.76 -0.58 -14.82
C SER A 237 0.90 0.01 -15.92
N GLN A 238 0.17 -0.84 -16.62
CA GLN A 238 -0.80 -0.49 -17.66
C GLN A 238 -2.21 -0.82 -17.18
N GLY A 239 -3.04 0.19 -16.93
CA GLY A 239 -4.48 -0.02 -16.75
C GLY A 239 -5.15 -0.41 -18.07
N MET A 240 -5.97 -1.44 -18.03
CA MET A 240 -6.59 -2.08 -19.20
C MET A 240 -8.09 -1.84 -19.30
N ALA A 241 -8.76 -1.66 -18.16
CA ALA A 241 -10.20 -1.41 -18.11
C ALA A 241 -10.55 0.06 -18.39
N ASP A 242 -11.82 0.37 -18.64
CA ASP A 242 -12.30 1.74 -18.84
C ASP A 242 -12.05 2.62 -17.60
N ARG A 243 -11.99 2.00 -16.43
CA ARG A 243 -11.62 2.64 -15.16
C ARG A 243 -10.62 1.75 -14.42
N ASN A 244 -9.55 2.35 -13.94
CA ASN A 244 -8.46 1.68 -13.25
C ASN A 244 -8.05 2.50 -12.03
N CYS A 245 -7.97 1.88 -10.87
CA CYS A 245 -7.52 2.52 -9.64
C CYS A 245 -6.44 1.67 -8.98
N LEU A 246 -5.26 2.26 -8.83
CA LEU A 246 -4.06 1.65 -8.28
C LEU A 246 -3.56 2.50 -7.11
N ALA A 247 -3.08 1.85 -6.07
CA ALA A 247 -2.39 2.49 -4.97
C ALA A 247 -0.99 1.88 -4.81
N ASP A 248 0.05 2.71 -4.94
CA ASP A 248 1.42 2.25 -4.72
C ASP A 248 1.83 2.43 -3.26
N VAL A 249 2.38 1.38 -2.68
CA VAL A 249 2.79 1.26 -1.28
C VAL A 249 4.29 1.11 -1.21
N PHE A 250 4.92 1.90 -0.35
CA PHE A 250 6.37 1.86 -0.10
C PHE A 250 6.65 1.83 1.40
N ALA A 251 7.56 0.94 1.82
CA ALA A 251 8.09 0.88 3.18
C ALA A 251 9.57 0.45 3.14
N PRO A 252 10.49 1.36 3.51
CA PRO A 252 10.28 2.71 4.05
C PRO A 252 9.77 3.72 3.01
N PRO A 253 9.42 4.96 3.45
CA PRO A 253 9.01 6.02 2.55
C PRO A 253 10.09 6.38 1.52
N ARG A 254 9.66 6.79 0.32
CA ARG A 254 10.55 7.20 -0.77
C ARG A 254 11.18 8.57 -0.50
N LEU A 255 12.51 8.61 -0.48
CA LEU A 255 13.25 9.85 -0.27
C LEU A 255 13.14 10.79 -1.50
N ASP A 256 13.22 10.24 -2.71
CA ASP A 256 13.13 11.01 -3.95
C ASP A 256 11.79 11.78 -4.07
N PHE A 257 10.67 11.16 -3.73
CA PHE A 257 9.36 11.82 -3.71
C PHE A 257 9.29 12.91 -2.62
N SER A 258 9.94 12.68 -1.51
CA SER A 258 9.98 13.63 -0.40
C SER A 258 10.83 14.85 -0.73
N VAL A 259 12.00 14.66 -1.33
CA VAL A 259 12.89 15.73 -1.81
C VAL A 259 12.25 16.53 -2.95
N ALA A 260 11.53 15.85 -3.85
CA ALA A 260 10.81 16.49 -4.96
C ALA A 260 9.57 17.30 -4.50
N GLY A 261 9.21 17.27 -3.20
CA GLY A 261 8.06 17.99 -2.66
C GLY A 261 6.71 17.41 -3.09
N TYR A 262 6.64 16.11 -3.35
CA TYR A 262 5.40 15.46 -3.81
C TYR A 262 4.49 15.01 -2.68
N VAL A 263 4.97 15.01 -1.43
CA VAL A 263 4.24 14.53 -0.26
C VAL A 263 3.33 15.62 0.27
N TYR A 264 2.02 15.35 0.28
CA TYR A 264 1.00 16.31 0.72
C TYR A 264 1.16 16.73 2.18
N ASN A 265 1.37 15.77 3.06
CA ASN A 265 1.48 15.99 4.51
C ASN A 265 2.94 16.13 4.99
N ALA A 266 3.85 16.59 4.13
CA ALA A 266 5.28 16.72 4.44
C ALA A 266 5.58 17.60 5.66
N ALA A 267 4.74 18.61 5.92
CA ALA A 267 4.87 19.49 7.09
C ALA A 267 4.63 18.76 8.41
N GLU A 268 3.82 17.70 8.41
CA GLU A 268 3.50 16.93 9.61
C GLU A 268 4.49 15.78 9.85
N TYR A 269 5.05 15.23 8.78
CA TYR A 269 5.98 14.11 8.80
C TYR A 269 7.32 14.52 8.18
N PRO A 270 8.33 14.87 9.00
CA PRO A 270 9.65 15.24 8.49
C PRO A 270 10.30 14.10 7.71
N MET A 271 10.99 14.43 6.63
CA MET A 271 11.80 13.45 5.93
C MET A 271 13.10 13.15 6.69
N LYS A 272 13.64 11.95 6.48
CA LYS A 272 14.98 11.58 6.95
C LYS A 272 16.01 12.54 6.31
N ARG A 273 16.93 13.05 7.12
CA ARG A 273 18.09 13.79 6.61
C ARG A 273 19.07 12.80 6.01
N GLY A 274 19.49 13.04 4.78
CA GLY A 274 20.52 12.26 4.10
C GLY A 274 21.90 12.44 4.72
#